data_63de93df56f4d27eff757d2475f617c4
#
_entry.id   63de93df56f4d27eff757d2475f617c4
#
_cell.length_a   1.000
_cell.length_b   1.000
_cell.length_c   1.000
_cell.angle_alpha   90.00
_cell.angle_beta   90.00
_cell.angle_gamma   90.00
#
_symmetry.space_group_name_H-M   'P 1'
#
loop_
_entity.id
_entity.type
_entity.pdbx_description
1 polymer ?
#
loop_
_entity_poly.entity_id
_entity_poly.type
_entity_poly.pdbx_seq_one_letter_code
_entity_poly.pdbx_strand_id
1 'polypeptide(L)'
;MDRAAKRELVTSLNTVLKDTGLVVVAHYAGMTVAQLTDYRQRVKDAGGKVKVAKNRLAKLALKDTSYESISDLFKGQTCLAYSEDPIAAAKASVAYAKGNEKLVILGGAMGSTVLNASDVKALAELPSLDELRAKLIGLLNAPATKIARTVMEPGAQLARVIQAKAAQGEAA
;
A
#
# COMPACT_ATOMS: atom_id res chain seq x y z
N MET A 1 -0.11 22.32 -24.38
CA MET A 1 -0.10 20.89 -24.74
C MET A 1 -0.82 20.72 -26.06
N ASP A 2 -0.13 20.23 -27.05
CA ASP A 2 -0.69 19.94 -28.36
C ASP A 2 -1.62 18.73 -28.35
N ARG A 3 -2.42 18.57 -29.40
CA ARG A 3 -3.38 17.47 -29.52
C ARG A 3 -2.67 16.10 -29.58
N ALA A 4 -1.50 16.03 -30.18
CA ALA A 4 -0.65 14.84 -30.23
C ALA A 4 -0.17 14.46 -28.83
N ALA A 5 0.43 15.38 -28.09
CA ALA A 5 0.90 15.16 -26.72
C ALA A 5 -0.21 14.72 -25.73
N LYS A 6 -1.45 15.21 -25.95
CA LYS A 6 -2.59 14.74 -25.14
C LYS A 6 -2.97 13.28 -25.44
N ARG A 7 -2.91 12.89 -26.72
CA ARG A 7 -3.16 11.48 -27.12
C ARG A 7 -2.09 10.55 -26.59
N GLU A 8 -0.82 10.93 -26.72
CA GLU A 8 0.31 10.17 -26.17
C GLU A 8 0.19 9.98 -24.65
N LEU A 9 -0.21 11.04 -23.92
CA LEU A 9 -0.43 10.97 -22.49
C LEU A 9 -1.57 10.01 -22.13
N VAL A 10 -2.67 10.04 -22.86
CA VAL A 10 -3.81 9.11 -22.66
C VAL A 10 -3.37 7.68 -22.93
N THR A 11 -2.67 7.43 -24.04
CA THR A 11 -2.18 6.09 -24.40
C THR A 11 -1.19 5.57 -23.37
N SER A 12 -0.22 6.40 -22.95
CA SER A 12 0.76 6.01 -21.93
C SER A 12 0.10 5.72 -20.58
N LEU A 13 -0.90 6.51 -20.17
CA LEU A 13 -1.66 6.24 -18.95
C LEU A 13 -2.48 4.96 -19.05
N ASN A 14 -3.15 4.72 -20.18
CA ASN A 14 -3.94 3.51 -20.39
C ASN A 14 -3.07 2.24 -20.31
N THR A 15 -1.89 2.26 -20.96
CA THR A 15 -0.92 1.14 -20.88
C THR A 15 -0.50 0.88 -19.43
N VAL A 16 -0.09 1.92 -18.72
CA VAL A 16 0.33 1.80 -17.32
C VAL A 16 -0.81 1.31 -16.42
N LEU A 17 -2.04 1.79 -16.63
CA LEU A 17 -3.21 1.38 -15.83
C LEU A 17 -3.61 -0.08 -16.07
N LYS A 18 -3.31 -0.65 -17.22
CA LYS A 18 -3.55 -2.09 -17.48
C LYS A 18 -2.64 -3.00 -16.67
N ASP A 19 -1.42 -2.55 -16.40
CA ASP A 19 -0.40 -3.33 -15.67
C ASP A 19 -0.43 -3.06 -14.16
N THR A 20 -1.26 -2.09 -13.69
CA THR A 20 -1.35 -1.74 -12.26
C THR A 20 -2.37 -2.60 -11.51
N GLY A 21 -2.00 -3.01 -10.28
CA GLY A 21 -2.87 -3.75 -9.37
C GLY A 21 -3.82 -2.85 -8.57
N LEU A 22 -3.39 -1.64 -8.22
CA LEU A 22 -4.16 -0.67 -7.43
C LEU A 22 -3.99 0.75 -7.95
N VAL A 23 -5.10 1.47 -7.99
CA VAL A 23 -5.16 2.91 -8.27
C VAL A 23 -5.85 3.62 -7.10
N VAL A 24 -5.19 4.62 -6.53
CA VAL A 24 -5.73 5.48 -5.47
C VAL A 24 -5.88 6.89 -6.00
N VAL A 25 -7.03 7.49 -5.75
CA VAL A 25 -7.35 8.87 -6.12
C VAL A 25 -7.38 9.72 -4.86
N ALA A 26 -6.59 10.79 -4.83
CA ALA A 26 -6.56 11.71 -3.70
C ALA A 26 -6.62 13.16 -4.17
N HIS A 27 -7.19 14.03 -3.32
CA HIS A 27 -7.10 15.48 -3.48
C HIS A 27 -5.80 15.99 -2.88
N TYR A 28 -5.14 16.92 -3.60
CA TYR A 28 -3.92 17.59 -3.14
C TYR A 28 -4.10 19.10 -2.98
N ALA A 29 -5.33 19.56 -2.78
CA ALA A 29 -5.63 20.97 -2.64
C ALA A 29 -4.88 21.63 -1.49
N GLY A 30 -4.19 22.74 -1.76
CA GLY A 30 -3.43 23.48 -0.75
C GLY A 30 -2.08 22.91 -0.37
N MET A 31 -1.60 21.84 -1.04
CA MET A 31 -0.23 21.33 -0.87
C MET A 31 0.80 22.23 -1.55
N THR A 32 1.95 22.41 -0.93
CA THR A 32 3.11 23.08 -1.54
C THR A 32 3.83 22.13 -2.50
N VAL A 33 4.65 22.68 -3.41
CA VAL A 33 5.45 21.89 -4.35
C VAL A 33 6.41 20.94 -3.60
N ALA A 34 7.02 21.41 -2.51
CA ALA A 34 7.89 20.58 -1.68
C ALA A 34 7.15 19.38 -1.08
N GLN A 35 5.94 19.60 -0.53
CA GLN A 35 5.09 18.53 0.02
C GLN A 35 4.68 17.51 -1.05
N LEU A 36 4.32 17.98 -2.25
CA LEU A 36 3.96 17.09 -3.34
C LEU A 36 5.17 16.27 -3.85
N THR A 37 6.36 16.86 -3.82
CA THR A 37 7.60 16.16 -4.18
C THR A 37 7.96 15.11 -3.14
N ASP A 38 7.85 15.42 -1.85
CA ASP A 38 8.05 14.47 -0.76
C ASP A 38 7.04 13.30 -0.85
N TYR A 39 5.77 13.59 -1.11
CA TYR A 39 4.76 12.56 -1.34
C TYR A 39 5.11 11.64 -2.51
N ARG A 40 5.54 12.21 -3.66
CA ARG A 40 5.98 11.42 -4.82
C ARG A 40 7.17 10.52 -4.48
N GLN A 41 8.13 11.05 -3.71
CA GLN A 41 9.31 10.27 -3.33
C GLN A 41 8.92 9.11 -2.42
N ARG A 42 8.10 9.32 -1.40
CA ARG A 42 7.63 8.25 -0.50
C ARG A 42 6.84 7.16 -1.23
N VAL A 43 5.97 7.55 -2.16
CA VAL A 43 5.23 6.57 -2.98
C VAL A 43 6.18 5.81 -3.91
N LYS A 44 7.21 6.48 -4.46
CA LYS A 44 8.23 5.85 -5.30
C LYS A 44 9.09 4.86 -4.50
N ASP A 45 9.48 5.21 -3.29
CA ASP A 45 10.26 4.35 -2.38
C ASP A 45 9.45 3.09 -1.99
N ALA A 46 8.13 3.21 -1.94
CA ALA A 46 7.22 2.08 -1.73
C ALA A 46 6.93 1.26 -3.01
N GLY A 47 7.56 1.59 -4.16
CA GLY A 47 7.35 0.89 -5.43
C GLY A 47 6.16 1.38 -6.25
N GLY A 48 5.51 2.47 -5.83
CA GLY A 48 4.42 3.11 -6.57
C GLY A 48 4.87 4.31 -7.39
N LYS A 49 3.95 4.90 -8.12
CA LYS A 49 4.14 6.15 -8.87
C LYS A 49 2.96 7.07 -8.64
N VAL A 50 3.24 8.40 -8.60
CA VAL A 50 2.20 9.42 -8.49
C VAL A 50 2.20 10.28 -9.75
N LYS A 51 1.04 10.43 -10.37
CA LYS A 51 0.88 11.27 -11.55
C LYS A 51 -0.27 12.25 -11.33
N VAL A 52 -0.05 13.50 -11.71
CA VAL A 52 -1.09 14.53 -11.75
C VAL A 52 -1.45 14.75 -13.22
N ALA A 53 -2.69 14.54 -13.56
CA ALA A 53 -3.19 14.70 -14.91
C ALA A 53 -4.50 15.52 -14.91
N LYS A 54 -4.82 16.13 -16.04
CA LYS A 54 -6.13 16.78 -16.19
C LYS A 54 -7.23 15.72 -16.07
N ASN A 55 -8.23 15.94 -15.21
CA ASN A 55 -9.31 14.98 -14.94
C ASN A 55 -9.98 14.46 -16.22
N ARG A 56 -10.17 15.32 -17.22
CA ARG A 56 -10.76 14.93 -18.50
C ARG A 56 -9.89 13.92 -19.26
N LEU A 57 -8.56 14.07 -19.21
CA LEU A 57 -7.64 13.13 -19.85
C LEU A 57 -7.51 11.82 -19.06
N ALA A 58 -7.50 11.92 -17.72
CA ALA A 58 -7.54 10.76 -16.86
C ALA A 58 -8.80 9.92 -17.08
N LYS A 59 -9.98 10.54 -17.15
CA LYS A 59 -11.24 9.85 -17.49
C LYS A 59 -11.21 9.18 -18.86
N LEU A 60 -10.57 9.78 -19.86
CA LEU A 60 -10.40 9.16 -21.17
C LEU A 60 -9.44 7.97 -21.13
N ALA A 61 -8.39 8.04 -20.31
CA ALA A 61 -7.44 6.94 -20.15
C ALA A 61 -8.02 5.75 -19.36
N LEU A 62 -9.00 6.01 -18.50
CA LEU A 62 -9.72 4.97 -17.73
C LEU A 62 -10.76 4.22 -18.57
N LYS A 63 -11.26 4.80 -19.68
CA LYS A 63 -12.11 4.09 -20.61
C LYS A 63 -11.36 2.87 -21.14
N ASP A 64 -12.07 1.78 -21.30
CA ASP A 64 -11.52 0.50 -21.75
C ASP A 64 -10.53 -0.16 -20.76
N THR A 65 -10.55 0.27 -19.47
CA THR A 65 -9.80 -0.36 -18.39
C THR A 65 -10.73 -0.85 -17.29
N SER A 66 -10.26 -1.77 -16.46
CA SER A 66 -11.00 -2.27 -15.28
C SER A 66 -11.35 -1.18 -14.26
N TYR A 67 -10.77 0.01 -14.41
CA TYR A 67 -10.88 1.14 -13.48
C TYR A 67 -11.90 2.20 -13.92
N GLU A 68 -12.75 1.93 -14.89
CA GLU A 68 -13.76 2.90 -15.38
C GLU A 68 -14.70 3.37 -14.27
N SER A 69 -15.02 2.49 -13.32
CA SER A 69 -15.91 2.74 -12.19
C SER A 69 -15.47 3.89 -11.28
N ILE A 70 -14.17 4.25 -11.26
CA ILE A 70 -13.68 5.37 -10.43
C ILE A 70 -13.72 6.72 -11.16
N SER A 71 -14.26 6.78 -12.37
CA SER A 71 -14.35 8.03 -13.16
C SER A 71 -15.05 9.16 -12.41
N ASP A 72 -16.02 8.86 -11.54
CA ASP A 72 -16.78 9.84 -10.76
C ASP A 72 -15.97 10.51 -9.65
N LEU A 73 -14.89 9.87 -9.18
CA LEU A 73 -14.00 10.43 -8.16
C LEU A 73 -13.10 11.54 -8.72
N PHE A 74 -12.98 11.69 -10.05
CA PHE A 74 -12.18 12.74 -10.69
C PHE A 74 -12.93 14.05 -10.74
N LYS A 75 -13.09 14.69 -9.58
CA LYS A 75 -13.63 16.05 -9.41
C LYS A 75 -12.61 16.89 -8.65
N GLY A 76 -12.40 18.14 -9.08
CA GLY A 76 -11.45 19.05 -8.42
C GLY A 76 -9.97 18.75 -8.71
N GLN A 77 -9.09 19.04 -7.75
CA GLN A 77 -7.63 18.88 -7.86
C GLN A 77 -7.24 17.47 -7.43
N THR A 78 -7.19 16.54 -8.36
CA THR A 78 -6.91 15.13 -8.09
C THR A 78 -5.53 14.71 -8.56
N CYS A 79 -4.88 13.87 -7.77
CA CYS A 79 -3.69 13.10 -8.14
C CYS A 79 -4.02 11.60 -8.12
N LEU A 80 -3.31 10.87 -8.98
CA LEU A 80 -3.37 9.42 -9.12
C LEU A 80 -2.10 8.82 -8.52
N ALA A 81 -2.24 7.99 -7.50
CA ALA A 81 -1.18 7.11 -7.05
C ALA A 81 -1.51 5.69 -7.51
N TYR A 82 -0.56 5.02 -8.13
CA TYR A 82 -0.74 3.68 -8.66
C TYR A 82 0.50 2.82 -8.42
N SER A 83 0.29 1.52 -8.24
CA SER A 83 1.37 0.54 -8.05
C SER A 83 0.96 -0.82 -8.60
N GLU A 84 1.96 -1.64 -8.92
CA GLU A 84 1.77 -3.05 -9.25
C GLU A 84 1.33 -3.83 -8.02
N ASP A 85 1.97 -3.56 -6.85
CA ASP A 85 1.55 -4.10 -5.57
C ASP A 85 0.25 -3.43 -5.08
N PRO A 86 -0.79 -4.24 -4.78
CA PRO A 86 -2.09 -3.71 -4.37
C PRO A 86 -2.07 -2.97 -3.02
N ILE A 87 -1.02 -3.12 -2.21
CA ILE A 87 -0.94 -2.54 -0.87
C ILE A 87 -0.01 -1.32 -0.82
N ALA A 88 1.06 -1.32 -1.64
CA ALA A 88 2.14 -0.34 -1.57
C ALA A 88 1.66 1.11 -1.74
N ALA A 89 0.87 1.40 -2.79
CA ALA A 89 0.35 2.75 -3.02
C ALA A 89 -0.66 3.19 -1.95
N ALA A 90 -1.51 2.29 -1.46
CA ALA A 90 -2.46 2.60 -0.38
C ALA A 90 -1.72 2.94 0.91
N LYS A 91 -0.74 2.11 1.31
CA LYS A 91 0.06 2.29 2.54
C LYS A 91 0.82 3.61 2.54
N ALA A 92 1.53 3.91 1.45
CA ALA A 92 2.26 5.16 1.29
C ALA A 92 1.32 6.38 1.31
N SER A 93 0.18 6.32 0.61
CA SER A 93 -0.79 7.41 0.56
C SER A 93 -1.46 7.66 1.91
N VAL A 94 -1.87 6.61 2.63
CA VAL A 94 -2.49 6.73 3.96
C VAL A 94 -1.48 7.18 5.00
N ALA A 95 -0.24 6.68 4.97
CA ALA A 95 0.83 7.12 5.87
C ALA A 95 1.13 8.61 5.69
N TYR A 96 1.15 9.10 4.44
CA TYR A 96 1.33 10.50 4.15
C TYR A 96 0.13 11.36 4.58
N ALA A 97 -1.10 10.88 4.35
CA ALA A 97 -2.32 11.58 4.74
C ALA A 97 -2.47 11.71 6.26
N LYS A 98 -1.95 10.76 7.05
CA LYS A 98 -1.89 10.89 8.52
C LYS A 98 -1.00 12.04 8.99
N GLY A 99 0.05 12.37 8.24
CA GLY A 99 0.96 13.48 8.54
C GLY A 99 0.58 14.81 7.89
N ASN A 100 -0.28 14.81 6.89
CA ASN A 100 -0.67 15.99 6.11
C ASN A 100 -2.17 15.98 5.81
N GLU A 101 -2.93 16.78 6.55
CA GLU A 101 -4.39 16.91 6.38
C GLU A 101 -4.82 17.42 4.99
N LYS A 102 -3.88 18.03 4.25
CA LYS A 102 -4.13 18.57 2.89
C LYS A 102 -4.27 17.48 1.83
N LEU A 103 -3.76 16.27 2.09
CA LEU A 103 -3.96 15.12 1.21
C LEU A 103 -5.21 14.36 1.66
N VAL A 104 -6.29 14.50 0.92
CA VAL A 104 -7.56 13.82 1.21
C VAL A 104 -7.75 12.67 0.24
N ILE A 105 -7.78 11.46 0.75
CA ILE A 105 -8.04 10.25 -0.04
C ILE A 105 -9.53 10.20 -0.35
N LEU A 106 -9.89 10.18 -1.62
CA LEU A 106 -11.27 10.06 -2.07
C LEU A 106 -11.71 8.60 -2.15
N GLY A 107 -10.81 7.75 -2.59
CA GLY A 107 -11.04 6.34 -2.81
C GLY A 107 -10.04 5.77 -3.81
N GLY A 108 -10.35 4.62 -4.34
CA GLY A 108 -9.51 3.96 -5.34
C GLY A 108 -10.24 2.81 -6.01
N ALA A 109 -9.49 2.03 -6.77
CA ALA A 109 -9.98 0.74 -7.26
C ALA A 109 -8.85 -0.29 -7.32
N MET A 110 -9.21 -1.52 -7.06
CA MET A 110 -8.36 -2.70 -7.20
C MET A 110 -9.01 -3.63 -8.23
N GLY A 111 -8.47 -3.64 -9.44
CA GLY A 111 -9.11 -4.30 -10.57
C GLY A 111 -10.52 -3.72 -10.81
N SER A 112 -11.56 -4.58 -10.76
CA SER A 112 -12.95 -4.17 -10.93
C SER A 112 -13.64 -3.66 -9.67
N THR A 113 -13.01 -3.79 -8.50
CA THR A 113 -13.61 -3.44 -7.21
C THR A 113 -13.32 -1.98 -6.87
N VAL A 114 -14.38 -1.20 -6.69
CA VAL A 114 -14.28 0.21 -6.22
C VAL A 114 -14.06 0.23 -4.72
N LEU A 115 -13.12 1.02 -4.26
CA LEU A 115 -12.75 1.18 -2.86
C LEU A 115 -13.10 2.59 -2.39
N ASN A 116 -13.84 2.67 -1.30
CA ASN A 116 -14.08 3.93 -0.62
C ASN A 116 -12.85 4.37 0.19
N ALA A 117 -12.85 5.59 0.71
CA ALA A 117 -11.75 6.09 1.55
C ALA A 117 -11.51 5.23 2.80
N SER A 118 -12.55 4.61 3.38
CA SER A 118 -12.44 3.65 4.49
C SER A 118 -11.72 2.37 4.08
N ASP A 119 -12.04 1.85 2.90
CA ASP A 119 -11.48 0.60 2.39
C ASP A 119 -10.00 0.76 2.03
N VAL A 120 -9.64 1.92 1.47
CA VAL A 120 -8.22 2.27 1.22
C VAL A 120 -7.44 2.36 2.53
N LYS A 121 -8.04 2.87 3.62
CA LYS A 121 -7.40 2.89 4.94
C LYS A 121 -7.25 1.47 5.51
N ALA A 122 -8.26 0.64 5.39
CA ALA A 122 -8.21 -0.76 5.81
C ALA A 122 -7.13 -1.55 5.04
N LEU A 123 -7.01 -1.33 3.71
CA LEU A 123 -5.94 -1.91 2.91
C LEU A 123 -4.54 -1.46 3.37
N ALA A 124 -4.40 -0.21 3.78
CA ALA A 124 -3.12 0.32 4.27
C ALA A 124 -2.70 -0.27 5.63
N GLU A 125 -3.63 -0.80 6.42
CA GLU A 125 -3.36 -1.49 7.68
C GLU A 125 -2.91 -2.95 7.48
N LEU A 126 -3.13 -3.50 6.29
CA LEU A 126 -2.67 -4.85 5.97
C LEU A 126 -1.13 -4.91 5.94
N PRO A 127 -0.55 -6.05 6.35
CA PRO A 127 0.88 -6.31 6.15
C PRO A 127 1.26 -6.26 4.67
N SER A 128 2.54 -6.09 4.38
CA SER A 128 3.06 -6.18 3.01
C SER A 128 2.75 -7.56 2.39
N LEU A 129 2.77 -7.64 1.07
CA LEU A 129 2.47 -8.87 0.33
C LEU A 129 3.41 -10.01 0.76
N ASP A 130 4.69 -9.71 0.99
CA ASP A 130 5.67 -10.71 1.44
C ASP A 130 5.45 -11.12 2.89
N GLU A 131 5.03 -10.20 3.77
CA GLU A 131 4.63 -10.55 5.14
C GLU A 131 3.37 -11.41 5.17
N LEU A 132 2.41 -11.21 4.28
CA LEU A 132 1.24 -12.07 4.14
C LEU A 132 1.62 -13.47 3.67
N ARG A 133 2.51 -13.56 2.68
CA ARG A 133 3.06 -14.85 2.22
C ARG A 133 3.80 -15.56 3.35
N ALA A 134 4.64 -14.83 4.10
CA ALA A 134 5.35 -15.37 5.25
C ALA A 134 4.41 -15.89 6.34
N LYS A 135 3.31 -15.15 6.62
CA LYS A 135 2.27 -15.62 7.56
C LYS A 135 1.59 -16.90 7.09
N LEU A 136 1.26 -17.01 5.80
CA LEU A 136 0.67 -18.24 5.25
C LEU A 136 1.61 -19.43 5.37
N ILE A 137 2.89 -19.26 5.03
CA ILE A 137 3.91 -20.30 5.19
C ILE A 137 4.09 -20.65 6.67
N GLY A 138 4.09 -19.64 7.56
CA GLY A 138 4.16 -19.83 9.00
C GLY A 138 3.00 -20.65 9.55
N LEU A 139 1.76 -20.40 9.07
CA LEU A 139 0.58 -21.18 9.44
C LEU A 139 0.68 -22.66 8.99
N LEU A 140 1.20 -22.91 7.81
CA LEU A 140 1.42 -24.28 7.31
C LEU A 140 2.46 -25.03 8.14
N ASN A 141 3.51 -24.35 8.60
CA ASN A 141 4.56 -24.94 9.41
C ASN A 141 4.24 -24.96 10.93
N ALA A 142 3.20 -24.22 11.37
CA ALA A 142 2.86 -24.10 12.78
C ALA A 142 2.61 -25.44 13.49
N PRO A 143 1.88 -26.43 12.92
CA PRO A 143 1.66 -27.72 13.58
C PRO A 143 2.97 -28.47 13.83
N ALA A 144 3.84 -28.56 12.83
CA ALA A 144 5.15 -29.24 12.97
C ALA A 144 6.05 -28.56 14.00
N THR A 145 6.11 -27.22 13.95
CA THR A 145 6.86 -26.42 14.92
C THR A 145 6.33 -26.57 16.33
N LYS A 146 5.01 -26.66 16.50
CA LYS A 146 4.38 -26.84 17.81
C LYS A 146 4.71 -28.20 18.41
N ILE A 147 4.70 -29.27 17.61
CA ILE A 147 5.09 -30.61 18.05
C ILE A 147 6.57 -30.61 18.47
N ALA A 148 7.45 -30.08 17.62
CA ALA A 148 8.86 -30.01 17.93
C ALA A 148 9.16 -29.26 19.24
N ARG A 149 8.51 -28.10 19.43
CA ARG A 149 8.61 -27.33 20.68
C ARG A 149 8.12 -28.10 21.89
N THR A 150 6.98 -28.79 21.81
CA THR A 150 6.43 -29.57 22.93
C THR A 150 7.40 -30.69 23.38
N VAL A 151 8.13 -31.29 22.46
CA VAL A 151 9.13 -32.33 22.77
C VAL A 151 10.39 -31.69 23.38
N MET A 152 10.79 -30.52 22.95
CA MET A 152 12.00 -29.83 23.43
C MET A 152 11.78 -29.02 24.72
N GLU A 153 10.55 -28.62 25.02
CA GLU A 153 10.21 -27.71 26.12
C GLU A 153 10.62 -28.22 27.51
N PRO A 154 10.46 -29.51 27.88
CA PRO A 154 10.87 -30.00 29.20
C PRO A 154 12.35 -29.79 29.48
N GLY A 155 13.22 -30.08 28.50
CA GLY A 155 14.65 -29.84 28.62
C GLY A 155 15.03 -28.38 28.73
N ALA A 156 14.36 -27.52 27.93
CA ALA A 156 14.57 -26.09 27.97
C ALA A 156 14.12 -25.46 29.29
N GLN A 157 13.02 -25.93 29.87
CA GLN A 157 12.53 -25.49 31.18
C GLN A 157 13.50 -25.83 32.30
N LEU A 158 14.04 -27.06 32.32
CA LEU A 158 15.08 -27.47 33.29
C LEU A 158 16.31 -26.57 33.20
N ALA A 159 16.79 -26.34 31.97
CA ALA A 159 17.95 -25.46 31.75
C ALA A 159 17.73 -24.05 32.27
N ARG A 160 16.52 -23.46 32.04
CA ARG A 160 16.15 -22.13 32.55
C ARG A 160 16.11 -22.06 34.06
N VAL A 161 15.58 -23.10 34.73
CA VAL A 161 15.52 -23.15 36.19
C VAL A 161 16.95 -23.26 36.80
N ILE A 162 17.80 -24.07 36.22
CA ILE A 162 19.20 -24.17 36.65
C ILE A 162 19.94 -22.84 36.47
N GLN A 163 19.75 -22.20 35.32
CA GLN A 163 20.34 -20.89 35.02
C GLN A 163 19.82 -19.80 35.98
N ALA A 164 18.51 -19.76 36.27
CA ALA A 164 17.94 -18.85 37.22
C ALA A 164 18.47 -19.03 38.65
N LYS A 165 18.67 -20.30 39.07
CA LYS A 165 19.26 -20.60 40.38
C LYS A 165 20.76 -20.22 40.46
N ALA A 166 21.52 -20.43 39.38
CA ALA A 166 22.91 -20.02 39.32
C ALA A 166 23.03 -18.49 39.44
N ALA A 167 22.22 -17.73 38.70
CA ALA A 167 22.18 -16.27 38.77
C ALA A 167 21.76 -15.70 40.15
N GLN A 168 20.91 -16.41 40.89
CA GLN A 168 20.58 -16.06 42.27
C GLN A 168 21.73 -16.35 43.24
N GLY A 169 22.52 -17.39 43.00
CA GLY A 169 23.69 -17.75 43.81
C GLY A 169 24.88 -16.80 43.61
N GLU A 170 25.00 -16.13 42.47
CA GLU A 170 26.01 -15.10 42.21
C GLU A 170 25.63 -13.72 42.79
N ALA A 171 24.36 -13.51 43.11
CA ALA A 171 23.86 -12.24 43.66
C ALA A 171 23.80 -12.21 45.21
N ALA A 172 24.19 -13.31 45.89
CA ALA A 172 24.29 -13.44 47.33
C ALA A 172 25.75 -13.53 47.75
#